data_fca11a5c5d2c3ecc6315552f5b4789fc
#
_entry.id   fca11a5c5d2c3ecc6315552f5b4789fc
#
_cell.length_a   1.000
_cell.length_b   1.000
_cell.length_c   1.000
_cell.angle_alpha   90.00
_cell.angle_beta   90.00
_cell.angle_gamma   90.00
#
_symmetry.space_group_name_H-M   'P 1'
#
loop_
_entity.id
_entity.type
_entity.pdbx_description
1 polymer ?
#
loop_
_entity_poly.entity_id
_entity_poly.type
_entity_poly.pdbx_seq_one_letter_code
_entity_poly.pdbx_strand_id
1 'polypeptide(L)'
;MIRLKTAAIMASIMVTTTVTACAGDLTAVRVSDYDGASRIVFDMTELPLSWTKSYNANQNTVTLNLANTTNKISNAAERTTHKIGVLKGMSFQPTNDGLQVRLSANQSINYHAFTLSNPNRVVVDLFSDYSQKTTKSVGASIQTANIKTAVNEGLIRAYAMIVSNDASMVVASVTGGKPLSSISQQHIAAVGLSVPEKSFDKPYSVSASGEVDLNRIQSVGVLRYTPSRGYFIEEKKPLLQAKTPKSTLVITTVNGPRRNNALTLYTSSFGESTNTNEFGYEVTVSNGKVLKVGNGNSALGNNQFVLSGHGAAIASLKSLKVGTPVVLQPRQELAKVETAGGAMVEGGTLVLHNGSYVGPKDSTNRSRSFIGTTKDEKLVVATVDKHNASSVGVTLEEGANLLTSLGAINGFELSNQGSVDVEVDGHYTHKGNETPSTYEKILIIK
;
A
#
# COMPACT_ATOMS: atom_id res chain seq x y z
N MET A 1 -56.66 34.30 -50.71
CA MET A 1 -55.50 33.46 -51.15
C MET A 1 -54.76 32.99 -49.90
N ILE A 2 -55.17 31.81 -49.39
CA ILE A 2 -54.66 31.25 -48.14
C ILE A 2 -53.51 30.25 -48.47
N ARG A 3 -52.31 30.53 -48.01
CA ARG A 3 -51.19 29.57 -48.19
C ARG A 3 -51.15 28.63 -46.98
N LEU A 4 -51.41 27.35 -47.23
CA LEU A 4 -51.14 26.23 -46.29
C LEU A 4 -49.63 26.05 -46.20
N LYS A 5 -49.10 26.05 -44.97
CA LYS A 5 -47.75 25.57 -44.64
C LYS A 5 -47.84 24.11 -44.24
N THR A 6 -47.25 23.24 -45.06
CA THR A 6 -47.09 21.82 -44.77
C THR A 6 -45.95 21.66 -43.76
N ALA A 7 -46.24 21.18 -42.56
CA ALA A 7 -45.24 20.78 -41.58
C ALA A 7 -44.84 19.31 -41.80
N ALA A 8 -43.60 19.06 -42.16
CA ALA A 8 -43.03 17.72 -42.24
C ALA A 8 -42.66 17.25 -40.83
N ILE A 9 -43.34 16.22 -40.33
CA ILE A 9 -42.99 15.52 -39.08
C ILE A 9 -41.90 14.49 -39.44
N MET A 10 -40.66 14.76 -39.05
CA MET A 10 -39.60 13.72 -39.02
C MET A 10 -39.80 12.86 -37.82
N ALA A 11 -40.26 11.62 -38.06
CA ALA A 11 -40.24 10.57 -37.07
C ALA A 11 -38.81 10.03 -36.92
N SER A 12 -38.12 10.34 -35.86
CA SER A 12 -36.86 9.69 -35.47
C SER A 12 -37.13 8.29 -34.95
N ILE A 13 -36.79 7.31 -35.75
CA ILE A 13 -36.76 5.92 -35.29
C ILE A 13 -35.53 5.75 -34.39
N MET A 14 -35.73 5.76 -33.06
CA MET A 14 -34.73 5.26 -32.12
C MET A 14 -34.63 3.74 -32.26
N VAL A 15 -33.59 3.26 -32.93
CA VAL A 15 -33.18 1.87 -32.88
C VAL A 15 -32.54 1.67 -31.50
N THR A 16 -33.30 1.18 -30.54
CA THR A 16 -32.75 0.63 -29.31
C THR A 16 -32.10 -0.71 -29.63
N THR A 17 -30.80 -0.72 -29.82
CA THR A 17 -30.05 -2.00 -29.80
C THR A 17 -30.10 -2.50 -28.37
N THR A 18 -30.97 -3.44 -28.09
CA THR A 18 -30.88 -4.27 -26.88
C THR A 18 -29.63 -5.10 -27.02
N VAL A 19 -28.55 -4.67 -26.34
CA VAL A 19 -27.41 -5.55 -26.06
C VAL A 19 -27.98 -6.66 -25.18
N THR A 20 -28.25 -7.81 -25.74
CA THR A 20 -28.50 -9.02 -24.95
C THR A 20 -27.21 -9.33 -24.23
N ALA A 21 -27.09 -8.90 -22.97
CA ALA A 21 -26.01 -9.32 -22.12
C ALA A 21 -26.07 -10.85 -22.02
N CYS A 22 -25.03 -11.55 -22.49
CA CYS A 22 -24.92 -12.99 -22.31
C CYS A 22 -25.06 -13.32 -20.83
N ALA A 23 -25.97 -14.21 -20.49
CA ALA A 23 -26.12 -14.72 -19.14
C ALA A 23 -24.94 -15.66 -18.86
N GLY A 24 -24.18 -15.39 -17.80
CA GLY A 24 -23.16 -16.32 -17.33
C GLY A 24 -23.81 -17.52 -16.64
N ASP A 25 -23.38 -18.73 -16.94
CA ASP A 25 -23.81 -19.93 -16.23
C ASP A 25 -22.80 -20.32 -15.16
N LEU A 26 -23.28 -20.57 -13.94
CA LEU A 26 -22.53 -21.27 -12.91
C LEU A 26 -22.58 -22.76 -13.19
N THR A 27 -21.44 -23.35 -13.55
CA THR A 27 -21.35 -24.73 -14.07
C THR A 27 -20.86 -25.72 -13.05
N ALA A 28 -19.98 -25.30 -12.12
CA ALA A 28 -19.48 -26.15 -11.04
C ALA A 28 -19.08 -25.31 -9.81
N VAL A 29 -19.04 -25.99 -8.66
CA VAL A 29 -18.50 -25.44 -7.41
C VAL A 29 -17.44 -26.39 -6.87
N ARG A 30 -16.28 -25.86 -6.58
CA ARG A 30 -15.20 -26.60 -5.94
C ARG A 30 -14.90 -25.98 -4.58
N VAL A 31 -14.74 -26.82 -3.57
CA VAL A 31 -14.40 -26.39 -2.21
C VAL A 31 -13.15 -27.10 -1.75
N SER A 32 -12.20 -26.36 -1.21
CA SER A 32 -10.97 -26.91 -0.67
C SER A 32 -10.61 -26.22 0.65
N ASP A 33 -9.94 -26.95 1.52
CA ASP A 33 -9.21 -26.33 2.63
C ASP A 33 -7.88 -25.77 2.08
N TYR A 34 -7.62 -24.54 2.44
CA TYR A 34 -6.48 -23.81 1.93
C TYR A 34 -5.85 -23.02 3.07
N ASP A 35 -4.76 -23.53 3.63
CA ASP A 35 -4.00 -22.85 4.67
C ASP A 35 -4.87 -22.33 5.86
N GLY A 36 -5.87 -23.12 6.29
CA GLY A 36 -6.80 -22.72 7.35
C GLY A 36 -7.96 -21.82 6.90
N ALA A 37 -8.10 -21.60 5.60
CA ALA A 37 -9.26 -20.96 4.96
C ALA A 37 -10.03 -21.98 4.13
N SER A 38 -11.35 -21.83 4.09
CA SER A 38 -12.16 -22.56 3.12
C SER A 38 -12.21 -21.76 1.83
N ARG A 39 -11.62 -22.28 0.74
CA ARG A 39 -11.70 -21.68 -0.59
C ARG A 39 -12.84 -22.29 -1.37
N ILE A 40 -13.74 -21.44 -1.82
CA ILE A 40 -14.87 -21.79 -2.68
C ILE A 40 -14.62 -21.18 -4.05
N VAL A 41 -14.63 -22.02 -5.10
CA VAL A 41 -14.45 -21.61 -6.49
C VAL A 41 -15.72 -21.91 -7.25
N PHE A 42 -16.32 -20.89 -7.82
CA PHE A 42 -17.48 -20.97 -8.71
C PHE A 42 -16.98 -20.89 -10.14
N ASP A 43 -17.03 -22.01 -10.88
CA ASP A 43 -16.65 -22.05 -12.29
C ASP A 43 -17.81 -21.54 -13.15
N MET A 44 -17.51 -20.58 -14.02
CA MET A 44 -18.49 -19.81 -14.78
C MET A 44 -18.20 -19.93 -16.28
N THR A 45 -19.25 -19.95 -17.11
CA THR A 45 -19.08 -19.79 -18.55
C THR A 45 -18.58 -18.37 -18.88
N GLU A 46 -19.16 -17.36 -18.20
CA GLU A 46 -18.76 -15.98 -18.29
C GLU A 46 -18.77 -15.32 -16.90
N LEU A 47 -17.94 -14.31 -16.68
CA LEU A 47 -17.97 -13.56 -15.41
C LEU A 47 -19.29 -12.79 -15.29
N PRO A 48 -19.84 -12.64 -14.06
CA PRO A 48 -21.02 -11.84 -13.83
C PRO A 48 -20.83 -10.40 -14.34
N LEU A 49 -21.84 -9.85 -14.98
CA LEU A 49 -21.80 -8.47 -15.50
C LEU A 49 -21.51 -7.45 -14.38
N SER A 50 -22.11 -7.68 -13.22
CA SER A 50 -21.82 -7.02 -11.97
C SER A 50 -22.09 -7.97 -10.82
N TRP A 51 -21.46 -7.74 -9.66
CA TRP A 51 -21.73 -8.53 -8.48
C TRP A 51 -21.48 -7.72 -7.21
N THR A 52 -22.21 -8.07 -6.17
CA THR A 52 -22.06 -7.48 -4.84
C THR A 52 -21.79 -8.56 -3.81
N LYS A 53 -21.13 -8.18 -2.73
CA LYS A 53 -20.81 -9.04 -1.60
C LYS A 53 -21.18 -8.35 -0.30
N SER A 54 -21.69 -9.10 0.66
CA SER A 54 -21.99 -8.61 2.01
C SER A 54 -21.78 -9.70 3.05
N TYR A 55 -21.47 -9.31 4.28
CA TYR A 55 -21.32 -10.21 5.41
C TYR A 55 -22.28 -9.85 6.53
N ASN A 56 -23.03 -10.85 7.01
CA ASN A 56 -23.88 -10.74 8.17
C ASN A 56 -23.20 -11.42 9.36
N ALA A 57 -22.65 -10.61 10.28
CA ALA A 57 -21.90 -11.10 11.43
C ALA A 57 -22.78 -11.89 12.42
N ASN A 58 -24.08 -11.57 12.55
CA ASN A 58 -24.98 -12.29 13.47
C ASN A 58 -25.30 -13.70 12.99
N GLN A 59 -25.21 -13.96 11.70
CA GLN A 59 -25.48 -15.24 11.07
C GLN A 59 -24.22 -15.94 10.55
N ASN A 60 -23.04 -15.31 10.67
CA ASN A 60 -21.79 -15.75 10.08
C ASN A 60 -21.96 -16.13 8.60
N THR A 61 -22.65 -15.28 7.81
CA THR A 61 -23.04 -15.60 6.44
C THR A 61 -22.53 -14.53 5.47
N VAL A 62 -21.77 -14.97 4.45
CA VAL A 62 -21.41 -14.15 3.28
C VAL A 62 -22.47 -14.35 2.22
N THR A 63 -22.98 -13.27 1.67
CA THR A 63 -23.94 -13.28 0.56
C THR A 63 -23.29 -12.64 -0.67
N LEU A 64 -23.33 -13.34 -1.80
CA LEU A 64 -22.96 -12.83 -3.11
C LEU A 64 -24.24 -12.68 -3.94
N ASN A 65 -24.41 -11.57 -4.64
CA ASN A 65 -25.43 -11.40 -5.67
C ASN A 65 -24.71 -11.27 -7.00
N LEU A 66 -24.88 -12.24 -7.87
CA LEU A 66 -24.24 -12.36 -9.17
C LEU A 66 -25.26 -11.97 -10.25
N ALA A 67 -25.13 -10.77 -10.80
CA ALA A 67 -26.07 -10.29 -11.81
C ALA A 67 -25.92 -11.10 -13.11
N ASN A 68 -27.04 -11.33 -13.78
CA ASN A 68 -27.11 -12.03 -15.05
C ASN A 68 -26.47 -13.44 -15.02
N THR A 69 -26.65 -14.14 -13.88
CA THR A 69 -26.06 -15.47 -13.65
C THR A 69 -27.16 -16.51 -13.44
N THR A 70 -27.04 -17.65 -14.12
CA THR A 70 -27.94 -18.80 -13.96
C THR A 70 -27.20 -19.97 -13.31
N ASN A 71 -27.86 -20.67 -12.39
CA ASN A 71 -27.29 -21.87 -11.77
C ASN A 71 -27.58 -23.10 -12.68
N LYS A 72 -26.54 -23.66 -13.27
CA LYS A 72 -26.55 -24.85 -14.12
C LYS A 72 -25.86 -26.05 -13.49
N ILE A 73 -25.57 -26.01 -12.19
CA ILE A 73 -24.96 -27.15 -11.50
C ILE A 73 -25.89 -28.35 -11.57
N SER A 74 -25.43 -29.43 -12.20
CA SER A 74 -26.23 -30.62 -12.52
C SER A 74 -26.45 -31.53 -11.31
N ASN A 75 -25.53 -31.50 -10.35
CA ASN A 75 -25.56 -32.41 -9.19
C ASN A 75 -26.18 -31.72 -7.97
N ALA A 76 -27.28 -32.24 -7.44
CA ALA A 76 -27.94 -31.74 -6.24
C ALA A 76 -27.03 -31.81 -4.98
N ALA A 77 -26.12 -32.78 -4.92
CA ALA A 77 -25.15 -32.91 -3.81
C ALA A 77 -24.10 -31.80 -3.85
N GLU A 78 -23.69 -31.30 -5.00
CA GLU A 78 -22.79 -30.17 -5.13
C GLU A 78 -23.44 -28.82 -4.73
N ARG A 79 -24.77 -28.77 -4.69
CA ARG A 79 -25.54 -27.57 -4.34
C ARG A 79 -25.64 -27.31 -2.85
N THR A 80 -25.39 -28.29 -1.97
CA THR A 80 -25.84 -28.20 -0.57
C THR A 80 -24.88 -28.63 0.51
N THR A 81 -23.79 -29.36 0.27
CA THR A 81 -23.08 -30.04 1.36
C THR A 81 -21.56 -30.06 1.27
N HIS A 82 -20.94 -28.91 1.20
CA HIS A 82 -19.51 -28.86 1.45
C HIS A 82 -19.25 -28.27 2.84
N LYS A 83 -18.96 -29.14 3.82
CA LYS A 83 -18.44 -28.73 5.13
C LYS A 83 -16.94 -28.94 5.12
N ILE A 84 -16.17 -27.90 4.83
CA ILE A 84 -14.71 -27.97 4.77
C ILE A 84 -14.16 -26.75 5.50
N GLY A 85 -13.29 -26.97 6.49
CA GLY A 85 -12.69 -25.89 7.26
C GLY A 85 -13.73 -25.07 8.01
N VAL A 86 -13.80 -23.77 7.70
CA VAL A 86 -14.77 -22.86 8.34
C VAL A 86 -16.13 -22.82 7.62
N LEU A 87 -16.24 -23.35 6.40
CA LEU A 87 -17.51 -23.40 5.67
C LEU A 87 -18.46 -24.44 6.30
N LYS A 88 -19.61 -23.99 6.76
CA LYS A 88 -20.70 -24.82 7.30
C LYS A 88 -21.65 -25.32 6.21
N GLY A 89 -21.88 -24.51 5.20
CA GLY A 89 -22.79 -24.84 4.10
C GLY A 89 -22.96 -23.69 3.12
N MET A 90 -23.57 -24.00 1.98
CA MET A 90 -23.91 -23.01 0.97
C MET A 90 -25.31 -23.22 0.43
N SER A 91 -25.92 -22.16 -0.09
CA SER A 91 -27.22 -22.21 -0.76
C SER A 91 -27.25 -21.27 -1.96
N PHE A 92 -28.05 -21.62 -2.94
CA PHE A 92 -28.22 -20.91 -4.19
C PHE A 92 -29.70 -20.55 -4.36
N GLN A 93 -29.98 -19.27 -4.59
CA GLN A 93 -31.36 -18.77 -4.78
C GLN A 93 -31.40 -17.93 -6.07
N PRO A 94 -32.16 -18.35 -7.08
CA PRO A 94 -32.46 -17.49 -8.22
C PRO A 94 -33.11 -16.19 -7.77
N THR A 95 -32.74 -15.09 -8.39
CA THR A 95 -33.33 -13.76 -8.20
C THR A 95 -33.81 -13.20 -9.54
N ASN A 96 -34.56 -12.10 -9.52
CA ASN A 96 -35.00 -11.46 -10.76
C ASN A 96 -33.83 -11.01 -11.64
N ASP A 97 -32.69 -10.68 -11.03
CA ASP A 97 -31.52 -10.10 -11.71
C ASP A 97 -30.38 -11.12 -11.91
N GLY A 98 -30.53 -12.37 -11.42
CA GLY A 98 -29.48 -13.38 -11.52
C GLY A 98 -29.51 -14.42 -10.40
N LEU A 99 -28.39 -14.61 -9.72
CA LEU A 99 -28.20 -15.65 -8.71
C LEU A 99 -27.69 -15.07 -7.38
N GLN A 100 -28.35 -15.38 -6.28
CA GLN A 100 -27.84 -15.16 -4.95
C GLN A 100 -27.17 -16.43 -4.42
N VAL A 101 -25.94 -16.30 -3.95
CA VAL A 101 -25.20 -17.37 -3.27
C VAL A 101 -24.98 -16.96 -1.81
N ARG A 102 -25.32 -17.87 -0.88
CA ARG A 102 -25.06 -17.68 0.55
C ARG A 102 -24.09 -18.74 1.04
N LEU A 103 -23.05 -18.29 1.72
CA LEU A 103 -22.02 -19.11 2.34
C LEU A 103 -22.11 -18.94 3.84
N SER A 104 -22.52 -19.96 4.56
CA SER A 104 -22.61 -19.96 6.01
C SER A 104 -21.35 -20.53 6.63
N ALA A 105 -20.81 -19.87 7.65
CA ALA A 105 -19.64 -20.30 8.37
C ALA A 105 -20.03 -20.88 9.77
N ASN A 106 -19.16 -21.71 10.33
CA ASN A 106 -19.34 -22.31 11.64
C ASN A 106 -18.92 -21.40 12.81
N GLN A 107 -18.29 -20.25 12.48
CA GLN A 107 -17.79 -19.26 13.43
C GLN A 107 -17.73 -17.87 12.78
N SER A 108 -17.37 -16.85 13.53
CA SER A 108 -17.07 -15.53 12.98
C SER A 108 -15.89 -15.61 12.00
N ILE A 109 -16.01 -14.95 10.88
CA ILE A 109 -15.05 -15.00 9.79
C ILE A 109 -14.76 -13.61 9.21
N ASN A 110 -13.59 -13.52 8.60
CA ASN A 110 -13.29 -12.58 7.52
C ASN A 110 -13.47 -13.30 6.18
N TYR A 111 -13.59 -12.56 5.09
CA TYR A 111 -13.68 -13.17 3.77
C TYR A 111 -13.05 -12.26 2.71
N HIS A 112 -12.51 -12.91 1.69
CA HIS A 112 -12.05 -12.25 0.47
C HIS A 112 -12.78 -12.87 -0.72
N ALA A 113 -13.32 -12.03 -1.62
CA ALA A 113 -13.98 -12.52 -2.82
C ALA A 113 -13.52 -11.71 -4.03
N PHE A 114 -13.16 -12.41 -5.10
CA PHE A 114 -12.57 -11.85 -6.30
C PHE A 114 -12.91 -12.71 -7.53
N THR A 115 -12.64 -12.19 -8.71
CA THR A 115 -12.84 -12.90 -9.99
C THR A 115 -11.50 -13.25 -10.62
N LEU A 116 -11.48 -14.35 -11.38
CA LEU A 116 -10.39 -14.77 -12.24
C LEU A 116 -10.94 -15.05 -13.64
N SER A 117 -10.19 -14.67 -14.66
CA SER A 117 -10.44 -15.02 -16.06
C SER A 117 -9.50 -16.13 -16.51
N ASN A 118 -9.86 -16.84 -17.59
CA ASN A 118 -9.07 -17.90 -18.22
C ASN A 118 -8.68 -19.07 -17.29
N PRO A 119 -9.60 -19.92 -16.82
CA PRO A 119 -11.05 -19.88 -17.02
C PRO A 119 -11.76 -18.89 -16.10
N ASN A 120 -13.00 -18.50 -16.45
CA ASN A 120 -13.82 -17.59 -15.68
C ASN A 120 -14.26 -18.19 -14.35
N ARG A 121 -14.01 -17.50 -13.26
CA ARG A 121 -14.31 -17.97 -11.89
C ARG A 121 -14.63 -16.81 -10.96
N VAL A 122 -15.57 -17.02 -10.06
CA VAL A 122 -15.69 -16.25 -8.83
C VAL A 122 -15.10 -17.09 -7.71
N VAL A 123 -14.20 -16.51 -6.93
CA VAL A 123 -13.49 -17.19 -5.83
C VAL A 123 -13.82 -16.50 -4.52
N VAL A 124 -14.13 -17.29 -3.49
CA VAL A 124 -14.37 -16.78 -2.14
C VAL A 124 -13.50 -17.57 -1.16
N ASP A 125 -12.71 -16.87 -0.40
CA ASP A 125 -11.97 -17.40 0.73
C ASP A 125 -12.66 -16.98 2.03
N LEU A 126 -13.04 -17.95 2.85
CA LEU A 126 -13.57 -17.76 4.19
C LEU A 126 -12.50 -18.15 5.20
N PHE A 127 -12.17 -17.28 6.12
CA PHE A 127 -11.15 -17.54 7.13
C PHE A 127 -11.54 -16.95 8.49
N SER A 128 -11.21 -17.63 9.57
CA SER A 128 -11.32 -17.08 10.93
C SER A 128 -10.27 -15.98 11.14
N ASP A 129 -10.35 -15.28 12.26
CA ASP A 129 -9.24 -14.44 12.75
C ASP A 129 -8.01 -15.33 12.93
N TYR A 130 -7.17 -15.31 11.91
CA TYR A 130 -6.11 -16.27 11.75
C TYR A 130 -4.77 -15.54 11.72
N SER A 131 -3.93 -15.88 12.68
CA SER A 131 -2.53 -15.48 12.63
C SER A 131 -1.69 -16.68 12.98
N GLN A 132 -0.83 -17.13 12.06
CA GLN A 132 0.13 -18.18 12.26
C GLN A 132 1.53 -17.63 12.03
N LYS A 133 2.39 -17.80 13.02
CA LYS A 133 3.79 -17.40 12.96
C LYS A 133 4.67 -18.60 13.28
N THR A 134 5.45 -19.04 12.32
CA THR A 134 6.47 -20.08 12.51
C THR A 134 7.84 -19.42 12.52
N THR A 135 8.58 -19.57 13.59
CA THR A 135 9.92 -18.96 13.75
C THR A 135 11.01 -20.02 13.72
N LYS A 136 12.17 -19.65 13.18
CA LYS A 136 13.40 -20.46 13.18
C LYS A 136 14.58 -19.55 13.51
N SER A 137 15.41 -19.96 14.46
CA SER A 137 16.69 -19.31 14.73
C SER A 137 17.76 -19.86 13.79
N VAL A 138 18.61 -18.98 13.28
CA VAL A 138 19.74 -19.31 12.44
C VAL A 138 20.98 -18.70 13.10
N GLY A 139 21.80 -19.55 13.71
CA GLY A 139 22.87 -19.10 14.58
C GLY A 139 22.36 -18.32 15.80
N ALA A 140 23.20 -17.45 16.36
CA ALA A 140 22.89 -16.64 17.52
C ALA A 140 22.19 -15.31 17.15
N SER A 141 22.42 -14.81 15.93
CA SER A 141 22.12 -13.42 15.58
C SER A 141 20.91 -13.24 14.67
N ILE A 142 20.35 -14.33 14.10
CA ILE A 142 19.22 -14.23 13.16
C ILE A 142 18.05 -15.11 13.60
N GLN A 143 16.86 -14.51 13.57
CA GLN A 143 15.60 -15.21 13.65
C GLN A 143 14.79 -14.97 12.39
N THR A 144 14.31 -16.01 11.74
CA THR A 144 13.40 -15.92 10.60
C THR A 144 11.98 -16.30 11.01
N ALA A 145 10.99 -15.75 10.32
CA ALA A 145 9.59 -16.07 10.54
C ALA A 145 8.83 -16.17 9.22
N ASN A 146 8.02 -17.21 9.09
CA ASN A 146 6.94 -17.29 8.11
C ASN A 146 5.64 -16.93 8.82
N ILE A 147 4.91 -15.96 8.25
CA ILE A 147 3.72 -15.39 8.84
C ILE A 147 2.58 -15.54 7.85
N LYS A 148 1.46 -16.08 8.34
CA LYS A 148 0.19 -16.07 7.61
C LYS A 148 -0.80 -15.34 8.51
N THR A 149 -1.39 -14.28 8.04
CA THR A 149 -2.35 -13.50 8.84
C THR A 149 -3.42 -12.87 7.96
N ALA A 150 -4.54 -12.52 8.59
CA ALA A 150 -5.62 -11.80 7.94
C ALA A 150 -5.30 -10.29 7.90
N VAL A 151 -5.65 -9.66 6.80
CA VAL A 151 -5.71 -8.21 6.61
C VAL A 151 -7.09 -7.84 6.05
N ASN A 152 -7.37 -6.56 5.87
CA ASN A 152 -8.70 -6.10 5.44
C ASN A 152 -9.21 -6.76 4.16
N GLU A 153 -8.33 -7.00 3.19
CA GLU A 153 -8.69 -7.54 1.87
C GLU A 153 -8.59 -9.08 1.78
N GLY A 154 -8.03 -9.76 2.80
CA GLY A 154 -7.90 -11.22 2.76
C GLY A 154 -6.73 -11.76 3.59
N LEU A 155 -6.18 -12.89 3.17
CA LEU A 155 -4.99 -13.47 3.79
C LEU A 155 -3.72 -12.94 3.14
N ILE A 156 -2.69 -12.76 3.94
CA ILE A 156 -1.33 -12.51 3.45
C ILE A 156 -0.37 -13.60 3.90
N ARG A 157 0.65 -13.78 3.08
CA ARG A 157 1.87 -14.53 3.41
C ARG A 157 3.02 -13.54 3.47
N ALA A 158 3.66 -13.48 4.61
CA ALA A 158 4.82 -12.65 4.84
C ALA A 158 6.00 -13.51 5.31
N TYR A 159 7.16 -13.11 4.90
CA TYR A 159 8.43 -13.58 5.44
C TYR A 159 9.08 -12.46 6.23
N ALA A 160 9.69 -12.78 7.36
CA ALA A 160 10.43 -11.81 8.14
C ALA A 160 11.79 -12.38 8.59
N MET A 161 12.75 -11.48 8.69
CA MET A 161 14.08 -11.73 9.28
C MET A 161 14.33 -10.67 10.34
N ILE A 162 14.69 -11.11 11.53
CA ILE A 162 15.08 -10.25 12.65
C ILE A 162 16.56 -10.52 12.92
N VAL A 163 17.35 -9.45 12.89
CA VAL A 163 18.81 -9.49 13.08
C VAL A 163 19.16 -8.82 14.39
N SER A 164 19.96 -9.50 15.19
CA SER A 164 20.48 -8.97 16.47
C SER A 164 21.35 -7.73 16.24
N ASN A 165 21.38 -6.83 17.21
CA ASN A 165 22.11 -5.57 17.14
C ASN A 165 23.63 -5.72 17.17
N ASP A 166 24.15 -6.91 17.50
CA ASP A 166 25.58 -7.24 17.49
C ASP A 166 26.08 -7.72 16.11
N ALA A 167 25.19 -8.13 15.20
CA ALA A 167 25.55 -8.48 13.85
C ALA A 167 25.84 -7.22 13.02
N SER A 168 26.97 -7.20 12.32
CA SER A 168 27.37 -6.05 11.52
C SER A 168 26.67 -6.01 10.18
N MET A 169 26.55 -4.83 9.59
CA MET A 169 25.91 -4.57 8.32
C MET A 169 26.88 -3.92 7.33
N VAL A 170 26.82 -4.36 6.09
CA VAL A 170 27.52 -3.74 4.95
C VAL A 170 26.54 -3.59 3.78
N VAL A 171 26.63 -2.49 3.06
CA VAL A 171 25.90 -2.31 1.80
C VAL A 171 26.89 -2.45 0.65
N ALA A 172 26.70 -3.48 -0.17
CA ALA A 172 27.48 -3.71 -1.37
C ALA A 172 26.77 -3.11 -2.58
N SER A 173 27.50 -2.31 -3.37
CA SER A 173 27.06 -1.88 -4.70
C SER A 173 27.59 -2.84 -5.76
N VAL A 174 26.71 -3.25 -6.67
CA VAL A 174 27.03 -4.27 -7.69
C VAL A 174 26.74 -3.71 -9.08
N THR A 175 27.78 -3.55 -9.90
CA THR A 175 27.64 -3.02 -11.26
C THR A 175 26.86 -4.00 -12.14
N GLY A 176 25.84 -3.48 -12.85
CA GLY A 176 25.01 -4.24 -13.79
C GLY A 176 23.97 -5.15 -13.15
N GLY A 177 23.75 -5.02 -11.82
CA GLY A 177 22.81 -5.84 -11.08
C GLY A 177 23.18 -7.32 -11.04
N LYS A 178 23.12 -7.95 -9.87
CA LYS A 178 23.39 -9.39 -9.71
C LYS A 178 22.41 -10.04 -8.75
N PRO A 179 22.12 -11.34 -8.92
CA PRO A 179 21.34 -12.10 -7.95
C PRO A 179 22.10 -12.27 -6.64
N LEU A 180 21.40 -12.47 -5.52
CA LEU A 180 22.03 -12.67 -4.19
C LEU A 180 22.99 -13.85 -4.19
N SER A 181 22.68 -14.94 -4.90
CA SER A 181 23.52 -16.14 -5.01
C SER A 181 24.92 -15.88 -5.63
N SER A 182 25.15 -14.70 -6.21
CA SER A 182 26.46 -14.33 -6.77
C SER A 182 27.37 -13.62 -5.77
N ILE A 183 26.94 -13.42 -4.51
CA ILE A 183 27.75 -12.77 -3.48
C ILE A 183 28.85 -13.73 -3.04
N SER A 184 30.09 -13.34 -3.29
CA SER A 184 31.26 -14.13 -2.90
C SER A 184 31.77 -13.84 -1.49
N GLN A 185 31.23 -12.81 -0.82
CA GLN A 185 31.63 -12.45 0.54
C GLN A 185 30.99 -13.38 1.57
N GLN A 186 31.79 -13.80 2.55
CA GLN A 186 31.23 -14.53 3.69
C GLN A 186 30.20 -13.66 4.43
N HIS A 187 28.97 -14.17 4.59
CA HIS A 187 27.87 -13.47 5.21
C HIS A 187 26.93 -14.47 5.90
N ILE A 188 26.17 -13.96 6.88
CA ILE A 188 25.14 -14.74 7.57
C ILE A 188 23.81 -14.57 6.84
N ALA A 189 23.52 -13.36 6.33
CA ALA A 189 22.35 -13.08 5.53
C ALA A 189 22.59 -12.01 4.49
N ALA A 190 21.80 -12.03 3.41
CA ALA A 190 21.78 -11.02 2.38
C ALA A 190 20.34 -10.66 2.00
N VAL A 191 20.10 -9.39 1.71
CA VAL A 191 18.80 -8.85 1.28
C VAL A 191 19.00 -8.03 0.03
N GLY A 192 18.26 -8.34 -1.02
CA GLY A 192 18.22 -7.53 -2.21
C GLY A 192 17.60 -6.15 -1.91
N LEU A 193 18.26 -5.09 -2.32
CA LEU A 193 17.73 -3.73 -2.18
C LEU A 193 17.22 -3.31 -3.56
N SER A 194 15.93 -3.51 -3.78
CA SER A 194 15.25 -2.96 -4.95
C SER A 194 15.05 -1.47 -4.71
N VAL A 195 16.03 -0.70 -5.11
CA VAL A 195 15.92 0.78 -5.07
C VAL A 195 15.27 1.18 -6.39
N PRO A 196 14.01 1.65 -6.39
CA PRO A 196 13.43 2.24 -7.58
C PRO A 196 14.36 3.35 -8.09
N GLU A 197 14.59 3.37 -9.40
CA GLU A 197 15.49 4.27 -10.10
C GLU A 197 15.70 5.62 -9.40
N LYS A 198 16.96 5.94 -9.06
CA LYS A 198 17.53 7.27 -8.70
C LYS A 198 16.73 8.18 -7.76
N SER A 199 15.69 7.67 -7.15
CA SER A 199 14.60 8.49 -6.67
C SER A 199 14.48 8.62 -5.16
N PHE A 200 15.13 7.77 -4.36
CA PHE A 200 15.04 7.85 -2.90
C PHE A 200 16.14 8.72 -2.26
N ASP A 201 17.18 9.09 -2.98
CA ASP A 201 18.23 9.98 -2.47
C ASP A 201 17.69 11.38 -2.11
N LYS A 202 16.53 11.74 -2.69
CA LYS A 202 15.89 13.02 -2.40
C LYS A 202 14.42 12.78 -2.07
N PRO A 203 13.92 13.32 -0.94
CA PRO A 203 12.52 13.20 -0.53
C PRO A 203 11.56 14.01 -1.44
N TYR A 204 12.01 14.48 -2.57
CA TYR A 204 11.25 15.17 -3.63
C TYR A 204 12.03 15.10 -4.94
N SER A 205 11.33 15.25 -6.06
CA SER A 205 11.96 15.49 -7.36
C SER A 205 11.73 16.92 -7.83
N VAL A 206 12.62 17.38 -8.71
CA VAL A 206 12.56 18.73 -9.30
C VAL A 206 12.57 18.57 -10.80
N SER A 207 11.61 19.21 -11.50
CA SER A 207 11.54 19.23 -12.96
C SER A 207 12.71 20.00 -13.58
N ALA A 208 12.90 19.86 -14.88
CA ALA A 208 13.90 20.65 -15.63
C ALA A 208 13.65 22.17 -15.53
N SER A 209 12.39 22.60 -15.29
CA SER A 209 12.01 23.97 -15.03
C SER A 209 12.27 24.46 -13.58
N GLY A 210 12.77 23.59 -12.70
CA GLY A 210 13.03 23.93 -11.30
C GLY A 210 11.81 23.78 -10.38
N GLU A 211 10.69 23.24 -10.87
CA GLU A 211 9.50 23.00 -10.07
C GLU A 211 9.59 21.69 -9.30
N VAL A 212 9.11 21.70 -8.04
CA VAL A 212 9.07 20.52 -7.18
C VAL A 212 7.88 19.65 -7.56
N ASP A 213 8.13 18.36 -7.81
CA ASP A 213 7.08 17.37 -8.08
C ASP A 213 6.27 17.11 -6.81
N LEU A 214 5.00 17.51 -6.85
CA LEU A 214 4.07 17.37 -5.72
C LEU A 214 3.71 15.92 -5.38
N ASN A 215 3.79 15.02 -6.37
CA ASN A 215 3.48 13.61 -6.16
C ASN A 215 4.58 12.87 -5.38
N ARG A 216 5.69 13.53 -5.17
CA ARG A 216 6.89 12.94 -4.60
C ARG A 216 7.50 13.70 -3.43
N ILE A 217 6.70 14.49 -2.75
CA ILE A 217 7.15 15.17 -1.53
C ILE A 217 6.79 14.29 -0.35
N GLN A 218 7.75 13.59 0.21
CA GLN A 218 7.53 12.68 1.36
C GLN A 218 8.79 12.57 2.23
N SER A 219 8.60 12.21 3.50
CA SER A 219 9.70 11.81 4.36
C SER A 219 10.18 10.42 3.98
N VAL A 220 11.48 10.21 3.93
CA VAL A 220 12.11 8.92 3.66
C VAL A 220 12.83 8.40 4.89
N GLY A 221 12.86 7.09 5.06
CA GLY A 221 13.61 6.42 6.10
C GLY A 221 15.05 6.18 5.64
N VAL A 222 16.02 6.34 6.54
CA VAL A 222 17.42 5.98 6.32
C VAL A 222 17.81 5.00 7.40
N LEU A 223 18.06 3.74 7.02
CA LEU A 223 18.61 2.75 7.94
C LEU A 223 20.11 3.03 8.14
N ARG A 224 20.55 3.06 9.39
CA ARG A 224 21.95 3.13 9.78
C ARG A 224 22.31 2.00 10.71
N TYR A 225 23.58 1.63 10.67
CA TYR A 225 24.20 0.73 11.62
C TYR A 225 25.50 1.33 12.13
N THR A 226 25.72 1.30 13.42
CA THR A 226 27.02 1.55 14.03
C THR A 226 27.33 0.49 15.08
N PRO A 227 28.60 0.07 15.24
CA PRO A 227 28.96 -0.94 16.24
C PRO A 227 28.60 -0.55 17.68
N SER A 228 28.56 0.75 17.98
CA SER A 228 28.26 1.27 19.32
C SER A 228 26.77 1.36 19.63
N ARG A 229 25.92 1.36 18.59
CA ARG A 229 24.46 1.54 18.76
C ARG A 229 23.64 0.39 18.18
N GLY A 230 24.13 -0.35 17.18
CA GLY A 230 23.31 -1.28 16.43
C GLY A 230 22.53 -0.61 15.29
N TYR A 231 21.30 -1.07 15.02
CA TYR A 231 20.47 -0.59 13.92
C TYR A 231 19.49 0.50 14.37
N PHE A 232 19.42 1.57 13.59
CA PHE A 232 18.45 2.63 13.82
C PHE A 232 18.00 3.28 12.51
N ILE A 233 16.79 3.82 12.50
CA ILE A 233 16.24 4.53 11.35
C ILE A 233 16.13 6.00 11.68
N GLU A 234 16.68 6.83 10.79
CA GLU A 234 16.53 8.28 10.80
C GLU A 234 15.53 8.72 9.75
N GLU A 235 14.78 9.77 10.05
CA GLU A 235 13.89 10.41 9.09
C GLU A 235 14.66 11.47 8.29
N LYS A 236 14.74 11.28 6.97
CA LYS A 236 15.23 12.31 6.05
C LYS A 236 14.04 13.15 5.60
N LYS A 237 13.98 14.38 6.09
CA LYS A 237 12.88 15.31 5.80
C LYS A 237 13.11 16.03 4.49
N PRO A 238 12.05 16.30 3.71
CA PRO A 238 12.14 17.19 2.57
C PRO A 238 12.42 18.62 3.06
N LEU A 239 13.49 19.22 2.56
CA LEU A 239 13.87 20.59 2.88
C LEU A 239 13.34 21.52 1.79
N LEU A 240 12.19 22.11 2.07
CA LEU A 240 11.45 22.94 1.13
C LEU A 240 11.20 24.34 1.69
N GLN A 241 11.00 25.27 0.80
CA GLN A 241 10.52 26.63 1.08
C GLN A 241 9.47 27.04 0.03
N ALA A 242 8.53 27.86 0.46
CA ALA A 242 7.56 28.48 -0.44
C ALA A 242 8.00 29.93 -0.68
N LYS A 243 8.33 30.24 -1.94
CA LYS A 243 8.71 31.59 -2.37
C LYS A 243 7.49 32.36 -2.85
N THR A 244 7.33 33.58 -2.35
CA THR A 244 6.30 34.52 -2.76
C THR A 244 6.97 35.82 -3.26
N PRO A 245 6.26 36.74 -3.89
CA PRO A 245 6.83 38.04 -4.31
C PRO A 245 7.40 38.86 -3.13
N LYS A 246 6.91 38.67 -1.92
CA LYS A 246 7.28 39.50 -0.76
C LYS A 246 8.10 38.76 0.30
N SER A 247 8.10 37.44 0.29
CA SER A 247 8.73 36.64 1.36
C SER A 247 9.08 35.23 0.92
N THR A 248 9.95 34.60 1.67
CA THR A 248 10.25 33.16 1.59
C THR A 248 9.81 32.51 2.88
N LEU A 249 8.93 31.54 2.80
CA LEU A 249 8.36 30.79 3.92
C LEU A 249 9.06 29.45 4.05
N VAL A 250 9.70 29.22 5.19
CA VAL A 250 10.38 27.96 5.49
C VAL A 250 9.35 26.89 5.87
N ILE A 251 9.33 25.80 5.14
CA ILE A 251 8.48 24.65 5.42
C ILE A 251 9.23 23.77 6.43
N THR A 252 8.59 23.48 7.55
CA THR A 252 9.19 22.74 8.66
C THR A 252 8.77 21.26 8.67
N THR A 253 7.61 20.96 8.08
CA THR A 253 7.04 19.61 8.02
C THR A 253 6.36 19.41 6.68
N VAL A 254 6.40 18.20 6.15
CA VAL A 254 5.68 17.80 4.95
C VAL A 254 4.86 16.56 5.25
N ASN A 255 3.58 16.58 4.87
CA ASN A 255 2.62 15.49 5.05
C ASN A 255 2.66 14.87 6.47
N GLY A 256 2.71 15.73 7.48
CA GLY A 256 2.77 15.34 8.88
C GLY A 256 1.95 16.26 9.79
N PRO A 257 1.97 16.05 11.11
CA PRO A 257 1.18 16.84 12.04
C PRO A 257 1.51 18.34 11.98
N ARG A 258 0.48 19.18 11.95
CA ARG A 258 0.65 20.63 12.10
C ARG A 258 1.07 20.95 13.52
N ARG A 259 2.32 21.33 13.71
CA ARG A 259 2.88 21.67 15.02
C ARG A 259 2.74 23.16 15.32
N ASN A 260 2.80 23.52 16.60
CA ASN A 260 2.78 24.92 17.02
C ASN A 260 4.01 25.67 16.48
N ASN A 261 3.82 26.92 16.05
CA ASN A 261 4.84 27.80 15.46
C ASN A 261 5.54 27.22 14.22
N ALA A 262 4.90 26.31 13.52
CA ALA A 262 5.45 25.60 12.37
C ALA A 262 4.58 25.79 11.14
N LEU A 263 5.21 25.71 9.98
CA LEU A 263 4.56 25.68 8.67
C LEU A 263 4.64 24.27 8.09
N THR A 264 3.49 23.64 7.90
CA THR A 264 3.37 22.32 7.31
C THR A 264 2.87 22.43 5.87
N LEU A 265 3.52 21.70 4.97
CA LEU A 265 3.07 21.48 3.61
C LEU A 265 2.29 20.17 3.53
N TYR A 266 1.09 20.22 2.97
CA TYR A 266 0.31 19.04 2.63
C TYR A 266 0.13 18.90 1.13
N THR A 267 0.26 17.68 0.63
CA THR A 267 0.02 17.29 -0.77
C THR A 267 -1.05 16.21 -0.84
N SER A 268 -1.54 15.88 -2.03
CA SER A 268 -2.54 14.81 -2.23
C SER A 268 -2.08 13.43 -1.72
N SER A 269 -0.78 13.20 -1.57
CA SER A 269 -0.26 11.95 -0.98
C SER A 269 -0.52 11.83 0.52
N PHE A 270 -0.89 12.91 1.22
CA PHE A 270 -1.30 12.86 2.62
C PHE A 270 -2.72 12.29 2.81
N GLY A 271 -3.62 12.53 1.86
CA GLY A 271 -5.01 12.08 1.90
C GLY A 271 -5.94 13.03 1.18
N GLU A 272 -7.24 12.98 1.48
CA GLU A 272 -8.27 13.81 0.85
C GLU A 272 -8.32 15.24 1.41
N SER A 273 -7.85 15.44 2.64
CA SER A 273 -7.81 16.75 3.30
C SER A 273 -6.63 16.83 4.26
N THR A 274 -6.30 18.05 4.72
CA THR A 274 -5.23 18.29 5.71
C THR A 274 -5.54 17.71 7.07
N ASN A 275 -6.78 17.33 7.33
CA ASN A 275 -7.28 16.76 8.59
C ASN A 275 -6.87 17.58 9.82
N THR A 276 -6.83 18.92 9.67
CA THR A 276 -6.43 19.85 10.72
C THR A 276 -7.64 20.54 11.35
N ASN A 277 -7.48 21.04 12.57
CA ASN A 277 -8.50 21.82 13.26
C ASN A 277 -8.52 23.30 12.78
N GLU A 278 -9.51 24.06 13.24
CA GLU A 278 -9.77 25.46 12.89
C GLU A 278 -8.81 26.50 13.54
N PHE A 279 -7.94 26.08 14.46
CA PHE A 279 -7.06 26.98 15.20
C PHE A 279 -5.79 27.41 14.43
N GLY A 280 -5.68 27.04 13.15
CA GLY A 280 -4.61 27.45 12.27
C GLY A 280 -5.08 28.34 11.13
N TYR A 281 -4.20 28.51 10.14
CA TYR A 281 -4.51 29.17 8.89
C TYR A 281 -3.92 28.40 7.74
N GLU A 282 -4.70 28.22 6.69
CA GLU A 282 -4.36 27.42 5.53
C GLU A 282 -4.48 28.19 4.22
N VAL A 283 -3.54 27.93 3.33
CA VAL A 283 -3.47 28.52 2.00
C VAL A 283 -3.35 27.38 1.00
N THR A 284 -4.41 27.16 0.23
CA THR A 284 -4.40 26.21 -0.89
C THR A 284 -3.79 26.86 -2.11
N VAL A 285 -2.80 26.22 -2.70
CA VAL A 285 -2.11 26.68 -3.92
C VAL A 285 -2.37 25.69 -5.04
N SER A 286 -2.74 26.21 -6.19
CA SER A 286 -2.93 25.46 -7.45
C SER A 286 -2.29 26.20 -8.60
N ASN A 287 -1.60 25.47 -9.48
CA ASN A 287 -0.90 26.07 -10.63
C ASN A 287 -0.02 27.28 -10.25
N GLY A 288 0.70 27.17 -9.13
CA GLY A 288 1.61 28.19 -8.65
C GLY A 288 0.96 29.48 -8.12
N LYS A 289 -0.36 29.48 -7.87
CA LYS A 289 -1.08 30.64 -7.30
C LYS A 289 -2.00 30.22 -6.16
N VAL A 290 -2.18 31.11 -5.21
CA VAL A 290 -3.15 30.92 -4.13
C VAL A 290 -4.55 30.81 -4.73
N LEU A 291 -5.20 29.67 -4.50
CA LEU A 291 -6.56 29.37 -4.93
C LEU A 291 -7.57 29.74 -3.85
N LYS A 292 -7.29 29.39 -2.60
CA LYS A 292 -8.20 29.54 -1.46
C LYS A 292 -7.40 29.75 -0.17
N VAL A 293 -8.03 30.39 0.80
CA VAL A 293 -7.54 30.54 2.18
C VAL A 293 -8.62 30.10 3.15
N GLY A 294 -8.22 29.61 4.32
CA GLY A 294 -9.14 29.10 5.35
C GLY A 294 -8.43 28.84 6.68
N ASN A 295 -9.16 28.36 7.66
CA ASN A 295 -8.61 28.14 8.99
C ASN A 295 -8.10 26.70 9.24
N GLY A 296 -8.58 25.74 8.48
CA GLY A 296 -8.17 24.33 8.59
C GLY A 296 -9.02 23.40 7.74
N ASN A 297 -8.65 22.13 7.77
CA ASN A 297 -9.29 21.03 7.06
C ASN A 297 -9.52 21.28 5.54
N SER A 298 -8.53 21.88 4.88
CA SER A 298 -8.59 22.11 3.44
C SER A 298 -8.51 20.80 2.67
N ALA A 299 -9.32 20.67 1.61
CA ALA A 299 -9.24 19.55 0.68
C ALA A 299 -7.91 19.54 -0.09
N LEU A 300 -7.40 18.35 -0.38
CA LEU A 300 -6.16 18.12 -1.11
C LEU A 300 -6.49 17.52 -2.49
N GLY A 301 -6.45 18.37 -3.52
CA GLY A 301 -6.68 17.97 -4.91
C GLY A 301 -5.38 17.63 -5.64
N ASN A 302 -5.53 16.99 -6.80
CA ASN A 302 -4.40 16.74 -7.70
C ASN A 302 -3.78 18.10 -8.17
N ASN A 303 -2.44 18.12 -8.26
CA ASN A 303 -1.68 19.32 -8.60
C ASN A 303 -1.94 20.55 -7.70
N GLN A 304 -2.32 20.26 -6.44
CA GLN A 304 -2.51 21.26 -5.40
C GLN A 304 -1.66 20.94 -4.18
N PHE A 305 -1.29 21.97 -3.45
CA PHE A 305 -0.73 21.81 -2.11
C PHE A 305 -1.34 22.83 -1.15
N VAL A 306 -1.30 22.51 0.11
CA VAL A 306 -1.77 23.38 1.18
C VAL A 306 -0.62 23.74 2.11
N LEU A 307 -0.40 25.03 2.33
CA LEU A 307 0.45 25.55 3.37
C LEU A 307 -0.42 25.76 4.62
N SER A 308 -0.14 25.02 5.68
CA SER A 308 -0.90 25.07 6.93
C SER A 308 0.00 25.56 8.07
N GLY A 309 -0.38 26.67 8.68
CA GLY A 309 0.37 27.30 9.77
C GLY A 309 -0.41 27.32 11.07
N HIS A 310 0.31 27.23 12.20
CA HIS A 310 -0.21 27.43 13.54
C HIS A 310 0.71 28.37 14.34
N GLY A 311 0.13 29.11 15.28
CA GLY A 311 0.91 30.06 16.10
C GLY A 311 1.58 31.16 15.25
N ALA A 312 2.88 31.36 15.39
CA ALA A 312 3.65 32.40 14.69
C ALA A 312 3.59 32.26 13.15
N ALA A 313 3.43 31.04 12.61
CA ALA A 313 3.35 30.82 11.17
C ALA A 313 2.07 31.40 10.52
N ILE A 314 1.02 31.66 11.31
CA ILE A 314 -0.24 32.23 10.82
C ILE A 314 -0.04 33.61 10.21
N ALA A 315 0.76 34.44 10.83
CA ALA A 315 0.97 35.84 10.38
C ALA A 315 1.52 35.89 8.95
N SER A 316 2.47 35.03 8.64
CA SER A 316 3.06 34.93 7.31
C SER A 316 2.04 34.47 6.25
N LEU A 317 1.20 33.50 6.61
CA LEU A 317 0.18 32.98 5.67
C LEU A 317 -0.98 33.96 5.45
N LYS A 318 -1.39 34.73 6.46
CA LYS A 318 -2.46 35.74 6.34
C LYS A 318 -2.11 36.88 5.37
N SER A 319 -0.84 37.10 5.10
CA SER A 319 -0.40 38.06 4.08
C SER A 319 -0.70 37.64 2.65
N LEU A 320 -0.93 36.34 2.42
CA LEU A 320 -1.20 35.77 1.09
C LEU A 320 -2.68 35.92 0.74
N LYS A 321 -2.93 36.50 -0.43
CA LYS A 321 -4.27 36.68 -0.99
C LYS A 321 -4.49 35.73 -2.16
N VAL A 322 -5.75 35.41 -2.47
CA VAL A 322 -6.10 34.68 -3.71
C VAL A 322 -5.43 35.33 -4.91
N GLY A 323 -4.82 34.52 -5.76
CA GLY A 323 -4.04 34.96 -6.92
C GLY A 323 -2.57 35.25 -6.65
N THR A 324 -2.12 35.34 -5.38
CA THR A 324 -0.69 35.54 -5.05
C THR A 324 0.15 34.37 -5.60
N PRO A 325 1.24 34.65 -6.36
CA PRO A 325 2.17 33.63 -6.81
C PRO A 325 2.88 32.95 -5.61
N VAL A 326 2.94 31.62 -5.62
CA VAL A 326 3.63 30.82 -4.62
C VAL A 326 4.32 29.66 -5.31
N VAL A 327 5.63 29.58 -5.22
CA VAL A 327 6.44 28.53 -5.86
C VAL A 327 7.19 27.74 -4.77
N LEU A 328 7.08 26.41 -4.81
CA LEU A 328 7.88 25.53 -3.99
C LEU A 328 9.29 25.43 -4.55
N GLN A 329 10.27 25.54 -3.70
CA GLN A 329 11.69 25.40 -4.04
C GLN A 329 12.42 24.57 -3.00
N PRO A 330 13.49 23.82 -3.40
CA PRO A 330 14.42 23.24 -2.46
C PRO A 330 15.06 24.32 -1.60
N ARG A 331 15.26 24.01 -0.30
CA ARG A 331 16.14 24.80 0.56
C ARG A 331 17.58 24.42 0.26
N GLN A 332 18.46 25.41 0.10
CA GLN A 332 19.90 25.19 0.15
C GLN A 332 20.30 25.10 1.64
N GLU A 333 20.53 23.90 2.13
CA GLU A 333 21.29 23.71 3.36
C GLU A 333 22.76 23.54 3.00
N LEU A 334 23.63 24.19 3.75
CA LEU A 334 25.04 23.84 3.76
C LEU A 334 25.13 22.36 4.16
N ALA A 335 25.67 21.54 3.26
CA ALA A 335 25.87 20.12 3.49
C ALA A 335 26.65 19.96 4.80
N LYS A 336 25.99 19.55 5.87
CA LYS A 336 26.65 19.00 7.03
C LYS A 336 27.30 17.72 6.57
N VAL A 337 28.61 17.72 6.50
CA VAL A 337 29.43 16.53 6.25
C VAL A 337 29.03 15.48 7.27
N GLU A 338 28.35 14.45 6.83
CA GLU A 338 28.02 13.31 7.67
C GLU A 338 29.30 12.52 7.96
N THR A 339 29.96 12.86 9.04
CA THR A 339 31.03 12.08 9.64
C THR A 339 30.43 10.99 10.51
N ALA A 340 29.87 9.94 9.92
CA ALA A 340 29.50 8.75 10.68
C ALA A 340 30.07 7.53 9.96
N GLY A 341 31.12 6.96 10.52
CA GLY A 341 31.53 5.61 10.19
C GLY A 341 30.36 4.67 10.49
N GLY A 342 29.89 3.96 9.47
CA GLY A 342 28.80 3.01 9.57
C GLY A 342 28.17 2.73 8.21
N ALA A 343 27.47 1.60 8.09
CA ALA A 343 26.74 1.28 6.88
C ALA A 343 25.37 2.00 6.89
N MET A 344 24.92 2.41 5.70
CA MET A 344 23.69 3.16 5.51
C MET A 344 22.90 2.63 4.31
N VAL A 345 21.60 2.45 4.50
CA VAL A 345 20.64 2.19 3.43
C VAL A 345 19.67 3.35 3.38
N GLU A 346 19.69 4.12 2.30
CA GLU A 346 18.67 5.10 2.01
C GLU A 346 17.44 4.38 1.47
N GLY A 347 16.30 4.61 2.09
CA GLY A 347 15.08 3.84 1.86
C GLY A 347 13.95 4.66 1.25
N GLY A 348 12.81 4.02 1.15
CA GLY A 348 11.59 4.56 0.61
C GLY A 348 10.74 5.33 1.62
N THR A 349 9.45 5.28 1.41
CA THR A 349 8.44 5.96 2.24
C THR A 349 8.57 5.56 3.70
N LEU A 350 8.79 6.53 4.60
CA LEU A 350 8.73 6.30 6.03
C LEU A 350 7.28 5.93 6.42
N VAL A 351 7.08 4.76 7.01
CA VAL A 351 5.75 4.24 7.36
C VAL A 351 5.53 4.15 8.86
N LEU A 352 6.58 3.95 9.63
CA LEU A 352 6.50 3.79 11.09
C LEU A 352 7.52 4.70 11.78
N HIS A 353 7.07 5.48 12.75
CA HIS A 353 7.93 6.34 13.58
C HIS A 353 7.46 6.31 15.02
N ASN A 354 8.34 5.90 15.94
CA ASN A 354 8.04 5.73 17.35
C ASN A 354 6.77 4.93 17.64
N GLY A 355 6.58 3.83 16.90
CA GLY A 355 5.44 2.92 17.04
C GLY A 355 4.13 3.42 16.41
N SER A 356 4.13 4.56 15.74
CA SER A 356 2.95 5.13 15.10
C SER A 356 3.11 5.15 13.58
N TYR A 357 2.02 4.86 12.84
CA TYR A 357 1.98 5.02 11.40
C TYR A 357 2.11 6.50 11.01
N VAL A 358 3.03 6.79 10.08
CA VAL A 358 3.31 8.14 9.60
C VAL A 358 3.34 8.23 8.07
N GLY A 359 3.06 7.12 7.39
CA GLY A 359 3.02 7.06 5.93
C GLY A 359 1.81 7.78 5.33
N PRO A 360 1.80 7.97 4.02
CA PRO A 360 0.65 8.52 3.30
C PRO A 360 -0.52 7.53 3.32
N LYS A 361 -1.75 8.04 3.16
CA LYS A 361 -2.92 7.19 2.97
C LYS A 361 -2.76 6.40 1.68
N ASP A 362 -2.75 5.09 1.79
CA ASP A 362 -2.64 4.17 0.66
C ASP A 362 -3.64 3.04 0.83
N SER A 363 -4.50 2.85 -0.15
CA SER A 363 -5.51 1.80 -0.19
C SER A 363 -5.16 0.67 -1.16
N THR A 364 -3.95 0.67 -1.70
CA THR A 364 -3.56 -0.28 -2.74
C THR A 364 -2.76 -1.43 -2.15
N ASN A 365 -3.33 -2.63 -2.17
CA ASN A 365 -2.63 -3.84 -1.81
C ASN A 365 -1.61 -4.25 -2.89
N ARG A 366 -0.34 -4.38 -2.51
CA ARG A 366 0.77 -4.76 -3.40
C ARG A 366 1.70 -5.75 -2.71
N SER A 367 2.53 -6.43 -3.50
CA SER A 367 3.77 -6.99 -2.97
C SER A 367 4.66 -5.86 -2.49
N ARG A 368 5.16 -5.98 -1.27
CA ARG A 368 5.99 -4.94 -0.65
C ARG A 368 7.07 -5.54 0.22
N SER A 369 8.13 -4.79 0.39
CA SER A 369 9.17 -5.11 1.36
C SER A 369 9.42 -3.91 2.26
N PHE A 370 9.72 -4.19 3.52
CA PHE A 370 9.89 -3.18 4.56
C PHE A 370 11.15 -3.46 5.36
N ILE A 371 11.75 -2.38 5.83
CA ILE A 371 12.80 -2.40 6.86
C ILE A 371 12.28 -1.69 8.09
N GLY A 372 12.55 -2.27 9.26
CA GLY A 372 12.23 -1.69 10.55
C GLY A 372 13.36 -1.83 11.55
N THR A 373 13.30 -1.06 12.63
CA THR A 373 14.20 -1.22 13.77
C THR A 373 13.39 -1.25 15.07
N THR A 374 13.79 -2.13 15.98
CA THR A 374 13.15 -2.30 17.27
C THR A 374 13.69 -1.30 18.32
N LYS A 375 13.07 -1.26 19.49
CA LYS A 375 13.54 -0.41 20.61
C LYS A 375 14.93 -0.83 21.11
N ASP A 376 15.25 -2.11 21.05
CA ASP A 376 16.56 -2.69 21.40
C ASP A 376 17.51 -2.78 20.18
N GLU A 377 17.25 -1.92 19.17
CA GLU A 377 18.15 -1.64 18.04
C GLU A 377 18.48 -2.85 17.16
N LYS A 378 17.56 -3.82 17.09
CA LYS A 378 17.57 -4.92 16.14
C LYS A 378 17.03 -4.48 14.79
N LEU A 379 17.52 -5.11 13.71
CA LEU A 379 16.98 -4.92 12.36
C LEU A 379 15.82 -5.89 12.13
N VAL A 380 14.76 -5.39 11.52
CA VAL A 380 13.63 -6.19 11.01
C VAL A 380 13.53 -6.00 9.51
N VAL A 381 13.54 -7.08 8.76
CA VAL A 381 13.21 -7.09 7.33
C VAL A 381 11.91 -7.89 7.18
N ALA A 382 10.92 -7.34 6.50
CA ALA A 382 9.66 -8.02 6.26
C ALA A 382 9.28 -7.90 4.78
N THR A 383 8.89 -9.02 4.16
CA THR A 383 8.46 -9.07 2.76
C THR A 383 7.08 -9.71 2.67
N VAL A 384 6.23 -9.18 1.81
CA VAL A 384 4.88 -9.68 1.55
C VAL A 384 4.69 -9.82 0.06
N ASP A 385 4.34 -11.02 -0.38
CA ASP A 385 3.99 -11.28 -1.78
C ASP A 385 2.53 -10.97 -2.04
N LYS A 386 2.23 -10.61 -3.29
CA LYS A 386 0.87 -10.56 -3.80
C LYS A 386 0.68 -11.64 -4.86
N HIS A 387 -0.07 -12.67 -4.50
CA HIS A 387 -0.55 -13.70 -5.42
C HIS A 387 -2.06 -13.81 -5.20
N ASN A 388 -2.86 -13.39 -6.14
CA ASN A 388 -4.32 -13.32 -6.01
C ASN A 388 -4.97 -14.57 -5.40
N ALA A 389 -4.30 -15.71 -5.53
CA ALA A 389 -4.77 -16.99 -4.99
C ALA A 389 -4.35 -17.30 -3.55
N SER A 390 -3.28 -16.68 -3.03
CA SER A 390 -2.70 -17.10 -1.73
C SER A 390 -2.26 -15.95 -0.81
N SER A 391 -2.12 -14.76 -1.36
CA SER A 391 -1.73 -13.57 -0.61
C SER A 391 -2.24 -12.33 -1.34
N VAL A 392 -3.02 -11.51 -0.66
CA VAL A 392 -3.62 -10.32 -1.29
C VAL A 392 -2.66 -9.12 -1.36
N GLY A 393 -1.44 -9.27 -0.78
CA GLY A 393 -0.52 -8.15 -0.59
C GLY A 393 -0.96 -7.24 0.56
N VAL A 394 -0.26 -6.13 0.75
CA VAL A 394 -0.53 -5.19 1.83
C VAL A 394 -0.53 -3.75 1.36
N THR A 395 -1.31 -2.91 2.05
CA THR A 395 -1.18 -1.45 2.03
C THR A 395 0.05 -1.02 2.84
N LEU A 396 0.43 0.25 2.76
CA LEU A 396 1.53 0.80 3.59
C LEU A 396 1.23 0.69 5.09
N GLU A 397 -0.01 0.94 5.49
CA GLU A 397 -0.42 0.87 6.89
C GLU A 397 -0.43 -0.57 7.41
N GLU A 398 -0.92 -1.53 6.63
CA GLU A 398 -0.86 -2.95 7.00
C GLU A 398 0.58 -3.46 7.08
N GLY A 399 1.48 -2.97 6.20
CA GLY A 399 2.92 -3.24 6.29
C GLY A 399 3.57 -2.65 7.55
N ALA A 400 3.19 -1.45 7.96
CA ALA A 400 3.63 -0.86 9.23
C ALA A 400 3.10 -1.66 10.44
N ASN A 401 1.86 -2.12 10.40
CA ASN A 401 1.29 -2.99 11.43
C ASN A 401 2.02 -4.34 11.51
N LEU A 402 2.42 -4.90 10.36
CA LEU A 402 3.25 -6.11 10.32
C LEU A 402 4.61 -5.85 10.99
N LEU A 403 5.30 -4.75 10.66
CA LEU A 403 6.56 -4.37 11.33
C LEU A 403 6.38 -4.22 12.85
N THR A 404 5.30 -3.57 13.29
CA THR A 404 4.97 -3.41 14.72
C THR A 404 4.76 -4.75 15.40
N SER A 405 4.08 -5.70 14.75
CA SER A 405 3.88 -7.07 15.27
C SER A 405 5.18 -7.87 15.41
N LEU A 406 6.23 -7.44 14.71
CA LEU A 406 7.59 -7.98 14.79
C LEU A 406 8.49 -7.21 15.78
N GLY A 407 7.93 -6.21 16.48
CA GLY A 407 8.63 -5.43 17.50
C GLY A 407 9.31 -4.16 16.98
N ALA A 408 9.15 -3.80 15.70
CA ALA A 408 9.71 -2.58 15.18
C ALA A 408 8.95 -1.35 15.71
N ILE A 409 9.68 -0.27 15.97
CA ILE A 409 9.14 1.03 16.35
C ILE A 409 9.40 2.11 15.30
N ASN A 410 10.37 1.89 14.41
CA ASN A 410 10.60 2.73 13.25
C ASN A 410 10.67 1.83 12.00
N GLY A 411 10.25 2.35 10.84
CA GLY A 411 10.29 1.56 9.62
C GLY A 411 9.94 2.35 8.37
N PHE A 412 10.41 1.85 7.23
CA PHE A 412 10.12 2.41 5.92
C PHE A 412 9.89 1.30 4.90
N GLU A 413 9.21 1.63 3.80
CA GLU A 413 9.05 0.76 2.66
C GLU A 413 10.38 0.64 1.90
N LEU A 414 10.89 -0.57 1.75
CA LEU A 414 12.12 -0.85 1.02
C LEU A 414 11.88 -0.96 -0.49
N SER A 415 10.76 -1.58 -0.88
CA SER A 415 10.35 -1.73 -2.27
C SER A 415 8.83 -1.70 -2.39
N ASN A 416 8.34 -0.98 -3.41
CA ASN A 416 6.93 -0.91 -3.79
C ASN A 416 6.63 -1.57 -5.15
N GLN A 417 7.64 -2.15 -5.79
CA GLN A 417 7.52 -2.83 -7.08
C GLN A 417 7.40 -4.35 -6.93
N GLY A 418 7.66 -4.87 -5.73
CA GLY A 418 7.55 -6.28 -5.42
C GLY A 418 8.17 -6.61 -4.07
N SER A 419 8.20 -7.89 -3.74
CA SER A 419 8.96 -8.43 -2.62
C SER A 419 10.39 -8.72 -3.04
N VAL A 420 11.34 -8.48 -2.14
CA VAL A 420 12.77 -8.67 -2.39
C VAL A 420 13.22 -10.07 -1.96
N ASP A 421 14.30 -10.55 -2.57
CA ASP A 421 14.95 -11.80 -2.16
C ASP A 421 15.63 -11.63 -0.80
N VAL A 422 15.55 -12.68 0.01
CA VAL A 422 16.27 -12.81 1.28
C VAL A 422 16.99 -14.15 1.32
N GLU A 423 18.28 -14.10 1.55
CA GLU A 423 19.15 -15.26 1.73
C GLU A 423 19.65 -15.31 3.18
N VAL A 424 19.63 -16.47 3.79
CA VAL A 424 20.18 -16.71 5.11
C VAL A 424 20.95 -18.02 5.10
N ASP A 425 22.18 -18.01 5.61
CA ASP A 425 23.07 -19.16 5.66
C ASP A 425 23.27 -19.83 4.28
N GLY A 426 23.47 -18.99 3.23
CA GLY A 426 23.71 -19.44 1.86
C GLY A 426 22.48 -20.00 1.13
N HIS A 427 21.30 -19.87 1.71
CA HIS A 427 20.05 -20.38 1.12
C HIS A 427 18.99 -19.28 1.00
N TYR A 428 18.30 -19.25 -0.16
CA TYR A 428 17.11 -18.40 -0.29
C TYR A 428 16.04 -18.86 0.70
N THR A 429 15.79 -18.03 1.71
CA THR A 429 14.71 -18.25 2.67
C THR A 429 13.41 -17.59 2.23
N HIS A 430 13.53 -16.55 1.41
CA HIS A 430 12.45 -15.95 0.65
C HIS A 430 12.96 -15.58 -0.73
N LYS A 431 12.23 -15.96 -1.77
CA LYS A 431 12.44 -15.54 -3.15
C LYS A 431 11.34 -14.59 -3.54
N GLY A 432 11.73 -13.34 -3.77
CA GLY A 432 10.80 -12.30 -4.17
C GLY A 432 10.13 -12.56 -5.51
N ASN A 433 9.06 -11.86 -5.76
CA ASN A 433 8.31 -11.94 -7.01
C ASN A 433 8.69 -10.86 -8.03
N GLU A 434 9.76 -10.10 -7.79
CA GLU A 434 10.33 -9.17 -8.75
C GLU A 434 11.05 -9.92 -9.89
N THR A 435 10.91 -9.42 -11.11
CA THR A 435 11.62 -9.98 -12.27
C THR A 435 12.26 -8.83 -13.06
N PRO A 436 13.58 -8.86 -13.28
CA PRO A 436 14.55 -9.88 -12.83
C PRO A 436 14.95 -9.68 -11.36
N SER A 437 15.22 -10.79 -10.65
CA SER A 437 15.75 -10.82 -9.29
C SER A 437 17.25 -10.42 -9.26
N THR A 438 17.57 -9.25 -9.78
CA THR A 438 18.94 -8.70 -9.80
C THR A 438 18.97 -7.36 -9.08
N TYR A 439 19.98 -7.16 -8.27
CA TYR A 439 20.09 -6.02 -7.37
C TYR A 439 21.38 -5.25 -7.60
N GLU A 440 21.29 -3.94 -7.75
CA GLU A 440 22.47 -3.05 -7.82
C GLU A 440 23.04 -2.75 -6.44
N LYS A 441 22.21 -2.87 -5.41
CA LYS A 441 22.63 -2.75 -4.01
C LYS A 441 22.13 -3.94 -3.23
N ILE A 442 22.97 -4.47 -2.36
CA ILE A 442 22.67 -5.63 -1.52
C ILE A 442 23.06 -5.30 -0.08
N LEU A 443 22.13 -5.52 0.84
CA LEU A 443 22.39 -5.47 2.26
C LEU A 443 22.97 -6.80 2.71
N ILE A 444 24.13 -6.77 3.30
CA ILE A 444 24.89 -7.93 3.76
C ILE A 444 25.02 -7.86 5.28
N ILE A 445 24.65 -8.94 5.96
CA ILE A 445 24.79 -9.15 7.40
C ILE A 445 25.94 -10.12 7.66
N LYS A 446 26.82 -9.74 8.59
CA LYS A 446 28.03 -10.51 8.96
C LYS A 446 28.03 -10.87 10.43
#